data_30823a77328961bc75005d1423f4f16e
#
_entry.id   30823a77328961bc75005d1423f4f16e
#
_cell.length_a   1.000
_cell.length_b   1.000
_cell.length_c   1.000
_cell.angle_alpha   90.00
_cell.angle_beta   90.00
_cell.angle_gamma   90.00
#
_symmetry.space_group_name_H-M   'P 1'
#
loop_
_entity.id
_entity.type
_entity.pdbx_description
1 polymer ?
#
loop_
_entity_poly.entity_id
_entity_poly.type
_entity_poly.pdbx_seq_one_letter_code
_entity_poly.pdbx_strand_id
1 'polypeptide(L)'
;MNADNNLRERTKAFALRIIRMVSVLPRSTAANVLGNQVLRSGTSVGAQYREACRSRSVAEFISKMESCIRELDETDYWMELLADGGIAPPKRLVNMRQEADELIAIFTASEKTAKRNRVQK
;
A
#
# COMPACT_ATOMS: atom_id res chain seq x y z
N MET A 1 15.80 -11.29 -8.32
CA MET A 1 15.40 -10.22 -9.22
C MET A 1 15.37 -8.90 -8.51
N ASN A 2 15.94 -7.90 -9.12
CA ASN A 2 16.06 -6.60 -8.51
C ASN A 2 14.69 -5.95 -8.24
N ALA A 3 13.71 -6.20 -9.12
CA ALA A 3 12.37 -5.66 -8.97
C ALA A 3 11.70 -6.20 -7.70
N ASP A 4 11.83 -7.51 -7.44
CA ASP A 4 11.32 -8.12 -6.22
C ASP A 4 11.91 -7.51 -4.97
N ASN A 5 13.25 -7.41 -4.94
CA ASN A 5 13.94 -6.84 -3.78
C ASN A 5 13.53 -5.40 -3.56
N ASN A 6 13.39 -4.65 -4.65
CA ASN A 6 12.99 -3.26 -4.58
C ASN A 6 11.59 -3.13 -3.98
N LEU A 7 10.63 -3.95 -4.40
CA LEU A 7 9.26 -3.87 -3.86
C LEU A 7 9.19 -4.32 -2.42
N ARG A 8 9.98 -5.33 -2.03
CA ARG A 8 10.04 -5.73 -0.62
C ARG A 8 10.54 -4.57 0.25
N GLU A 9 11.60 -3.90 -0.20
CA GLU A 9 12.16 -2.76 0.52
C GLU A 9 11.21 -1.57 0.50
N ARG A 10 10.61 -1.27 -0.65
CA ARG A 10 9.73 -0.11 -0.78
C ARG A 10 8.46 -0.26 0.04
N THR A 11 7.85 -1.45 0.02
CA THR A 11 6.62 -1.66 0.78
C THR A 11 6.90 -1.67 2.29
N LYS A 12 8.06 -2.17 2.70
CA LYS A 12 8.47 -2.10 4.11
C LYS A 12 8.73 -0.65 4.53
N ALA A 13 9.44 0.11 3.70
CA ALA A 13 9.70 1.52 3.98
C ALA A 13 8.39 2.30 4.08
N PHE A 14 7.45 2.01 3.19
CA PHE A 14 6.13 2.63 3.20
C PHE A 14 5.42 2.35 4.53
N ALA A 15 5.41 1.07 4.96
CA ALA A 15 4.78 0.68 6.22
C ALA A 15 5.41 1.41 7.40
N LEU A 16 6.74 1.53 7.43
CA LEU A 16 7.43 2.22 8.53
C LEU A 16 7.07 3.71 8.55
N ARG A 17 6.92 4.34 7.39
CA ARG A 17 6.49 5.73 7.31
C ARG A 17 5.07 5.90 7.83
N ILE A 18 4.18 4.97 7.50
CA ILE A 18 2.80 4.98 8.00
C ILE A 18 2.81 4.85 9.53
N ILE A 19 3.60 3.92 10.07
CA ILE A 19 3.71 3.73 11.53
C ILE A 19 4.15 5.03 12.21
N ARG A 20 5.18 5.69 11.68
CA ARG A 20 5.67 6.94 12.25
C ARG A 20 4.64 8.05 12.17
N MET A 21 3.92 8.13 11.04
CA MET A 21 2.90 9.15 10.88
C MET A 21 1.76 8.95 11.87
N VAL A 22 1.28 7.71 12.02
CA VAL A 22 0.19 7.42 12.95
C VAL A 22 0.59 7.71 14.40
N SER A 23 1.85 7.46 14.76
CA SER A 23 2.29 7.63 16.14
C SER A 23 2.34 9.10 16.59
N VAL A 24 2.27 10.05 15.67
CA VAL A 24 2.25 11.48 16.01
C VAL A 24 0.91 12.14 15.74
N LEU A 25 -0.15 11.37 15.44
CA LEU A 25 -1.48 11.92 15.28
C LEU A 25 -2.03 12.41 16.61
N PRO A 26 -2.88 13.45 16.59
CA PRO A 26 -3.48 13.93 17.83
C PRO A 26 -4.42 12.87 18.42
N ARG A 27 -4.72 13.02 19.71
CA ARG A 27 -5.63 12.09 20.40
C ARG A 27 -7.06 12.61 20.25
N SER A 28 -7.83 11.93 19.42
CA SER A 28 -9.25 12.20 19.25
C SER A 28 -9.91 10.95 18.71
N THR A 29 -11.22 10.87 18.78
CA THR A 29 -11.95 9.72 18.26
C THR A 29 -11.66 9.55 16.76
N ALA A 30 -11.75 10.64 15.99
CA ALA A 30 -11.53 10.58 14.56
C ALA A 30 -10.10 10.16 14.24
N ALA A 31 -9.10 10.74 14.91
CA ALA A 31 -7.71 10.40 14.68
C ALA A 31 -7.44 8.94 15.04
N ASN A 32 -8.05 8.44 16.12
CA ASN A 32 -7.87 7.06 16.54
C ASN A 32 -8.45 6.09 15.52
N VAL A 33 -9.67 6.35 15.03
CA VAL A 33 -10.33 5.47 14.06
C VAL A 33 -9.58 5.50 12.73
N LEU A 34 -9.30 6.69 12.21
CA LEU A 34 -8.61 6.81 10.93
C LEU A 34 -7.17 6.32 11.01
N GLY A 35 -6.50 6.59 12.14
CA GLY A 35 -5.15 6.09 12.38
C GLY A 35 -5.10 4.56 12.35
N ASN A 36 -6.07 3.89 12.98
CA ASN A 36 -6.15 2.44 12.96
C ASN A 36 -6.35 1.91 11.54
N GLN A 37 -7.20 2.56 10.75
CA GLN A 37 -7.46 2.13 9.38
C GLN A 37 -6.24 2.31 8.47
N VAL A 38 -5.59 3.46 8.54
CA VAL A 38 -4.42 3.71 7.69
C VAL A 38 -3.26 2.81 8.11
N LEU A 39 -3.12 2.55 9.40
CA LEU A 39 -2.08 1.65 9.90
C LEU A 39 -2.31 0.23 9.39
N ARG A 40 -3.54 -0.28 9.50
CA ARG A 40 -3.88 -1.62 9.04
C ARG A 40 -3.63 -1.76 7.54
N SER A 41 -4.21 -0.86 6.73
CA SER A 41 -4.09 -0.98 5.27
C SER A 41 -2.67 -0.72 4.80
N GLY A 42 -1.99 0.28 5.36
CA GLY A 42 -0.64 0.65 4.93
C GLY A 42 0.40 -0.42 5.24
N THR A 43 0.23 -1.15 6.35
CA THR A 43 1.14 -2.24 6.70
C THR A 43 0.78 -3.55 6.00
N SER A 44 -0.45 -3.69 5.51
CA SER A 44 -0.88 -4.90 4.80
C SER A 44 -0.27 -5.01 3.41
N VAL A 45 0.11 -3.90 2.79
CA VAL A 45 0.63 -3.91 1.41
C VAL A 45 1.84 -4.83 1.30
N GLY A 46 2.84 -4.62 2.15
CA GLY A 46 4.05 -5.43 2.13
C GLY A 46 3.81 -6.88 2.49
N ALA A 47 2.90 -7.13 3.45
CA ALA A 47 2.54 -8.48 3.84
C ALA A 47 1.91 -9.24 2.66
N GLN A 48 0.96 -8.60 1.96
CA GLN A 48 0.33 -9.19 0.78
C GLN A 48 1.34 -9.42 -0.35
N TYR A 49 2.25 -8.48 -0.54
CA TYR A 49 3.28 -8.64 -1.57
C TYR A 49 4.18 -9.86 -1.29
N ARG A 50 4.58 -10.04 -0.04
CA ARG A 50 5.41 -11.20 0.33
C ARG A 50 4.67 -12.51 0.11
N GLU A 51 3.36 -12.53 0.36
CA GLU A 51 2.53 -13.69 0.03
C GLU A 51 2.46 -13.92 -1.48
N ALA A 52 2.35 -12.83 -2.25
CA ALA A 52 2.35 -12.92 -3.71
C ALA A 52 3.62 -13.60 -4.22
N CYS A 53 4.76 -13.25 -3.64
CA CYS A 53 6.05 -13.84 -4.04
C CYS A 53 6.14 -15.33 -3.76
N ARG A 54 5.30 -15.85 -2.88
CA ARG A 54 5.25 -17.26 -2.51
C ARG A 54 4.07 -18.00 -3.13
N SER A 55 3.42 -17.37 -4.11
CA SER A 55 2.24 -17.95 -4.76
C SER A 55 2.59 -19.23 -5.50
N ARG A 56 1.65 -20.17 -5.48
CA ARG A 56 1.81 -21.48 -6.12
C ARG A 56 1.27 -21.50 -7.55
N SER A 57 0.58 -20.43 -7.96
CA SER A 57 0.01 -20.35 -9.30
C SER A 57 -0.02 -18.91 -9.75
N VAL A 58 -0.14 -18.71 -11.06
CA VAL A 58 -0.27 -17.38 -11.64
C VAL A 58 -1.58 -16.72 -11.17
N ALA A 59 -2.65 -17.51 -11.06
CA ALA A 59 -3.93 -17.00 -10.59
C ALA A 59 -3.83 -16.46 -9.17
N GLU A 60 -3.13 -17.19 -8.29
CA GLU A 60 -2.93 -16.76 -6.91
C GLU A 60 -2.08 -15.48 -6.86
N PHE A 61 -1.03 -15.43 -7.69
CA PHE A 61 -0.18 -14.24 -7.78
C PHE A 61 -0.99 -13.00 -8.18
N ILE A 62 -1.83 -13.14 -9.22
CA ILE A 62 -2.68 -12.04 -9.68
C ILE A 62 -3.63 -11.59 -8.56
N SER A 63 -4.25 -12.54 -7.87
CA SER A 63 -5.16 -12.24 -6.77
C SER A 63 -4.45 -11.45 -5.66
N LYS A 64 -3.22 -11.84 -5.32
CA LYS A 64 -2.44 -11.13 -4.30
C LYS A 64 -2.01 -9.75 -4.76
N MET A 65 -1.70 -9.59 -6.05
CA MET A 65 -1.38 -8.27 -6.60
C MET A 65 -2.60 -7.34 -6.51
N GLU A 66 -3.78 -7.86 -6.81
CA GLU A 66 -5.01 -7.09 -6.68
C GLU A 66 -5.27 -6.67 -5.24
N SER A 67 -4.94 -7.55 -4.29
CA SER A 67 -5.04 -7.21 -2.86
C SER A 67 -4.10 -6.06 -2.49
N CYS A 68 -2.87 -6.08 -3.00
CA CYS A 68 -1.92 -4.99 -2.76
C CYS A 68 -2.46 -3.66 -3.28
N ILE A 69 -3.04 -3.67 -4.48
CA ILE A 69 -3.59 -2.46 -5.08
C ILE A 69 -4.75 -1.93 -4.24
N ARG A 70 -5.66 -2.82 -3.80
CA ARG A 70 -6.78 -2.41 -2.95
C ARG A 70 -6.33 -1.80 -1.64
N GLU A 71 -5.32 -2.41 -1.00
CA GLU A 71 -4.81 -1.87 0.27
C GLU A 71 -4.17 -0.49 0.07
N LEU A 72 -3.49 -0.29 -1.05
CA LEU A 72 -2.89 1.02 -1.36
C LEU A 72 -3.97 2.07 -1.62
N ASP A 73 -5.00 1.73 -2.40
CA ASP A 73 -6.12 2.64 -2.65
C ASP A 73 -6.78 3.04 -1.34
N GLU A 74 -7.01 2.07 -0.47
CA GLU A 74 -7.63 2.33 0.83
C GLU A 74 -6.74 3.22 1.69
N THR A 75 -5.43 2.93 1.71
CA THR A 75 -4.47 3.72 2.48
C THR A 75 -4.46 5.18 2.02
N ASP A 76 -4.49 5.40 0.71
CA ASP A 76 -4.51 6.76 0.17
C ASP A 76 -5.79 7.49 0.57
N TYR A 77 -6.92 6.79 0.55
CA TYR A 77 -8.19 7.38 0.97
C TYR A 77 -8.15 7.82 2.44
N TRP A 78 -7.63 6.95 3.32
CA TRP A 78 -7.52 7.34 4.74
C TRP A 78 -6.60 8.53 4.93
N MET A 79 -5.50 8.61 4.15
CA MET A 79 -4.60 9.76 4.20
C MET A 79 -5.29 11.03 3.71
N GLU A 80 -6.10 10.91 2.66
CA GLU A 80 -6.89 12.03 2.16
C GLU A 80 -7.83 12.56 3.24
N LEU A 81 -8.51 11.67 3.96
CA LEU A 81 -9.40 12.08 5.04
C LEU A 81 -8.63 12.73 6.19
N LEU A 82 -7.44 12.23 6.52
CA LEU A 82 -6.61 12.85 7.57
C LEU A 82 -6.23 14.28 7.19
N ALA A 83 -5.88 14.50 5.93
CA ALA A 83 -5.50 15.82 5.44
C ALA A 83 -6.70 16.74 5.36
N ASP A 84 -7.77 16.32 4.68
CA ASP A 84 -8.94 17.16 4.43
C ASP A 84 -9.72 17.41 5.71
N GLY A 85 -9.68 16.49 6.65
CA GLY A 85 -10.32 16.63 7.95
C GLY A 85 -9.53 17.48 8.94
N GLY A 86 -8.36 17.96 8.54
CA GLY A 86 -7.53 18.82 9.40
C GLY A 86 -6.86 18.09 10.55
N ILE A 87 -6.75 16.75 10.46
CA ILE A 87 -6.15 15.93 11.52
C ILE A 87 -4.64 15.89 11.39
N ALA A 88 -4.14 15.83 10.15
CA ALA A 88 -2.70 15.85 9.87
C ALA A 88 -2.44 16.89 8.78
N PRO A 89 -1.30 17.64 8.86
CA PRO A 89 -0.98 18.61 7.82
C PRO A 89 -0.79 17.92 6.47
N PRO A 90 -1.43 18.44 5.39
CA PRO A 90 -1.29 17.82 4.07
C PRO A 90 0.15 17.65 3.63
N LYS A 91 1.01 18.61 3.92
CA LYS A 91 2.42 18.58 3.53
C LYS A 91 3.18 17.41 4.19
N ARG A 92 2.69 16.90 5.32
CA ARG A 92 3.29 15.73 5.97
C ARG A 92 2.91 14.43 5.26
N LEU A 93 1.80 14.45 4.51
CA LEU A 93 1.26 13.25 3.87
C LEU A 93 1.57 13.17 2.37
N VAL A 94 1.92 14.29 1.73
CA VAL A 94 2.01 14.37 0.28
C VAL A 94 2.98 13.35 -0.30
N ASN A 95 4.15 13.17 0.33
CA ASN A 95 5.16 12.25 -0.19
C ASN A 95 4.73 10.79 -0.04
N MET A 96 4.04 10.45 1.05
CA MET A 96 3.51 9.09 1.24
C MET A 96 2.39 8.80 0.24
N ARG A 97 1.54 9.78 -0.04
CA ARG A 97 0.47 9.62 -1.03
C ARG A 97 1.06 9.43 -2.42
N GLN A 98 2.12 10.16 -2.73
CA GLN A 98 2.82 9.99 -4.00
C GLN A 98 3.44 8.59 -4.09
N GLU A 99 4.04 8.11 -3.02
CA GLU A 99 4.62 6.76 -3.00
C GLU A 99 3.51 5.70 -3.20
N ALA A 100 2.34 5.90 -2.60
CA ALA A 100 1.21 5.00 -2.81
C ALA A 100 0.82 4.94 -4.28
N ASP A 101 0.75 6.10 -4.95
CA ASP A 101 0.42 6.16 -6.38
C ASP A 101 1.46 5.42 -7.23
N GLU A 102 2.74 5.60 -6.91
CA GLU A 102 3.81 4.92 -7.64
C GLU A 102 3.75 3.40 -7.44
N LEU A 103 3.50 2.97 -6.21
CA LEU A 103 3.38 1.55 -5.94
C LEU A 103 2.17 0.95 -6.65
N ILE A 104 1.05 1.65 -6.69
CA ILE A 104 -0.14 1.20 -7.43
C ILE A 104 0.22 0.99 -8.90
N ALA A 105 0.95 1.94 -9.50
CA ALA A 105 1.34 1.83 -10.90
C ALA A 105 2.23 0.60 -11.14
N ILE A 106 3.18 0.35 -10.24
CA ILE A 106 4.08 -0.79 -10.36
C ILE A 106 3.32 -2.11 -10.21
N PHE A 107 2.44 -2.22 -9.20
CA PHE A 107 1.64 -3.42 -8.99
C PHE A 107 0.68 -3.66 -10.15
N THR A 108 0.08 -2.60 -10.69
CA THR A 108 -0.83 -2.70 -11.83
C THR A 108 -0.10 -3.23 -13.06
N ALA A 109 1.10 -2.72 -13.33
CA ALA A 109 1.92 -3.18 -14.45
C ALA A 109 2.30 -4.66 -14.28
N SER A 110 2.68 -5.05 -13.07
CA SER A 110 3.04 -6.43 -12.77
C SER A 110 1.85 -7.38 -12.96
N GLU A 111 0.67 -6.95 -12.52
CA GLU A 111 -0.56 -7.72 -12.70
C GLU A 111 -0.89 -7.92 -14.18
N LYS A 112 -0.78 -6.85 -14.98
CA LYS A 112 -1.04 -6.93 -16.41
C LYS A 112 -0.08 -7.90 -17.10
N THR A 113 1.18 -7.86 -16.74
CA THR A 113 2.18 -8.77 -17.29
C THR A 113 1.83 -10.21 -16.95
N ALA A 114 1.46 -10.49 -15.70
CA ALA A 114 1.09 -11.83 -15.27
C ALA A 114 -0.15 -12.33 -16.00
N LYS A 115 -1.15 -11.49 -16.21
CA LYS A 115 -2.37 -11.85 -16.96
C LYS A 115 -2.06 -12.17 -18.41
N ARG A 116 -1.20 -11.37 -19.02
CA ARG A 116 -0.80 -11.59 -20.41
C ARG A 116 -0.07 -12.92 -20.56
N ASN A 117 0.85 -13.20 -19.67
CA ASN A 117 1.62 -14.45 -19.70
C ASN A 117 0.72 -15.66 -19.51
N ARG A 118 -0.28 -15.54 -18.63
CA ARG A 118 -1.23 -16.63 -18.39
C ARG A 118 -2.05 -16.95 -19.65
N VAL A 119 -2.50 -15.92 -20.34
CA VAL A 119 -3.32 -16.10 -21.56
C VAL A 119 -2.50 -16.73 -22.68
N GLN A 120 -1.22 -16.40 -22.76
CA GLN A 120 -0.33 -16.93 -23.82
C GLN A 120 0.02 -18.40 -23.62
N LYS A 121 -0.20 -18.92 -22.46
CA LYS A 121 0.02 -20.35 -22.19
C LYS A 121 -1.18 -21.18 -22.58
#